data_f5f61df28d3ac6b89b4209b792246ffb
#
_entry.id   f5f61df28d3ac6b89b4209b792246ffb
#
_cell.length_a   1.000
_cell.length_b   1.000
_cell.length_c   1.000
_cell.angle_alpha   90.00
_cell.angle_beta   90.00
_cell.angle_gamma   90.00
#
_symmetry.space_group_name_H-M   'P 1'
#
loop_
_entity.id
_entity.type
_entity.pdbx_description
1 polymer ?
#
loop_
_entity_poly.entity_id
_entity_poly.type
_entity_poly.pdbx_seq_one_letter_code
_entity_poly.pdbx_strand_id
1 'polypeptide(L)'
;MKTNKARGKMKNEKYGTLIFAICILQFAILLSGCGAMGEIQAGRKDLLYGDPNRAGARFQRAAELDPDFLHYSVLPQGVWTYVGRAHYAAGRLPEARQALERAVTRHDQDDLGKLYLGLALARGGDRQSGLKRIESGMKGIHDWLEYVVYNHGYSFGRFWDPRKEIRSEIQSDLAMISGKQIDWQKLIASGEWVGKQMEEEIDRARRDETVDMFRDGEGRDGRP
;
A
#
# COMPACT_ATOMS: atom_id res chain seq x y z
N MET A 1 -24.61 23.38 -57.94
CA MET A 1 -23.98 23.93 -56.73
C MET A 1 -24.53 23.38 -55.38
N LYS A 2 -25.18 22.18 -55.38
CA LYS A 2 -25.80 21.58 -54.15
C LYS A 2 -25.02 20.41 -53.53
N THR A 3 -24.01 19.86 -54.16
CA THR A 3 -23.32 18.63 -53.74
C THR A 3 -22.18 18.84 -52.70
N ASN A 4 -21.58 20.04 -52.63
CA ASN A 4 -20.47 20.32 -51.70
C ASN A 4 -20.89 20.59 -50.26
N LYS A 5 -22.15 21.06 -50.04
CA LYS A 5 -22.68 21.35 -48.68
C LYS A 5 -23.02 20.10 -47.87
N ALA A 6 -23.45 19.02 -48.53
CA ALA A 6 -23.76 17.73 -47.91
C ALA A 6 -22.48 16.95 -47.49
N ARG A 7 -21.41 17.05 -48.30
CA ARG A 7 -20.12 16.38 -47.98
C ARG A 7 -19.42 17.00 -46.80
N GLY A 8 -19.51 18.30 -46.57
CA GLY A 8 -18.96 18.99 -45.37
C GLY A 8 -19.71 18.65 -44.11
N LYS A 9 -21.04 18.48 -44.16
CA LYS A 9 -21.87 18.14 -43.00
C LYS A 9 -21.59 16.73 -42.48
N MET A 10 -21.46 15.73 -43.37
CA MET A 10 -21.14 14.35 -43.00
C MET A 10 -19.71 14.20 -42.45
N LYS A 11 -18.79 15.04 -42.85
CA LYS A 11 -17.42 15.02 -42.33
C LYS A 11 -17.36 15.54 -40.89
N ASN A 12 -18.08 16.62 -40.59
CA ASN A 12 -18.18 17.18 -39.24
C ASN A 12 -18.88 16.27 -38.25
N GLU A 13 -19.91 15.54 -38.67
CA GLU A 13 -20.61 14.56 -37.80
C GLU A 13 -19.71 13.37 -37.42
N LYS A 14 -18.88 12.88 -38.36
CA LYS A 14 -17.91 11.80 -38.09
C LYS A 14 -16.80 12.24 -37.15
N TYR A 15 -16.31 13.47 -37.25
CA TYR A 15 -15.32 14.00 -36.29
C TYR A 15 -15.94 14.29 -34.93
N GLY A 16 -17.19 14.74 -34.86
CA GLY A 16 -17.91 14.94 -33.61
C GLY A 16 -18.10 13.62 -32.81
N THR A 17 -18.50 12.54 -33.49
CA THR A 17 -18.64 11.22 -32.86
C THR A 17 -17.28 10.63 -32.45
N LEU A 18 -16.23 10.83 -33.22
CA LEU A 18 -14.89 10.36 -32.87
C LEU A 18 -14.34 11.10 -31.63
N ILE A 19 -14.46 12.43 -31.60
CA ILE A 19 -14.04 13.24 -30.44
C ILE A 19 -14.82 12.84 -29.18
N PHE A 20 -16.13 12.66 -29.32
CA PHE A 20 -16.97 12.23 -28.20
C PHE A 20 -16.59 10.84 -27.67
N ALA A 21 -16.29 9.89 -28.57
CA ALA A 21 -15.80 8.55 -28.20
C ALA A 21 -14.43 8.60 -27.49
N ILE A 22 -13.52 9.46 -27.95
CA ILE A 22 -12.22 9.68 -27.31
C ILE A 22 -12.37 10.31 -25.91
N CYS A 23 -13.28 11.30 -25.77
CA CYS A 23 -13.57 11.91 -24.47
C CYS A 23 -14.17 10.91 -23.48
N ILE A 24 -15.08 10.03 -23.91
CA ILE A 24 -15.65 8.97 -23.07
C ILE A 24 -14.56 7.99 -22.65
N LEU A 25 -13.69 7.58 -23.56
CA LEU A 25 -12.58 6.67 -23.27
C LEU A 25 -11.59 7.28 -22.27
N GLN A 26 -11.24 8.56 -22.44
CA GLN A 26 -10.38 9.28 -21.48
C GLN A 26 -11.07 9.42 -20.11
N PHE A 27 -12.36 9.68 -20.07
CA PHE A 27 -13.13 9.79 -18.81
C PHE A 27 -13.24 8.44 -18.09
N ALA A 28 -13.40 7.34 -18.83
CA ALA A 28 -13.37 5.98 -18.27
C ALA A 28 -12.02 5.63 -17.64
N ILE A 29 -10.90 6.03 -18.27
CA ILE A 29 -9.55 5.82 -17.72
C ILE A 29 -9.34 6.63 -16.44
N LEU A 30 -9.81 7.87 -16.37
CA LEU A 30 -9.72 8.71 -15.16
C LEU A 30 -10.55 8.16 -13.98
N LEU A 31 -11.69 7.54 -14.26
CA LEU A 31 -12.55 6.92 -13.23
C LEU A 31 -11.95 5.63 -12.68
N SER A 32 -11.13 4.90 -13.45
CA SER A 32 -10.53 3.64 -13.02
C SER A 32 -9.54 3.81 -11.86
N GLY A 33 -8.70 4.85 -11.89
CA GLY A 33 -7.74 5.13 -10.81
C GLY A 33 -8.41 5.50 -9.48
N CYS A 34 -9.53 6.24 -9.50
CA CYS A 34 -10.33 6.52 -8.30
C CYS A 34 -11.01 5.28 -7.76
N GLY A 35 -11.36 4.32 -8.63
CA GLY A 35 -12.00 3.06 -8.25
C GLY A 35 -11.07 2.14 -7.45
N ALA A 36 -9.84 1.91 -7.90
CA ALA A 36 -8.87 1.05 -7.24
C ALA A 36 -8.51 1.57 -5.83
N MET A 37 -8.24 2.86 -5.69
CA MET A 37 -7.97 3.48 -4.39
C MET A 37 -9.17 3.36 -3.43
N GLY A 38 -10.40 3.56 -3.91
CA GLY A 38 -11.62 3.41 -3.09
C GLY A 38 -11.78 1.99 -2.55
N GLU A 39 -11.55 0.98 -3.39
CA GLU A 39 -11.59 -0.42 -2.98
C GLU A 39 -10.46 -0.75 -1.99
N ILE A 40 -9.25 -0.22 -2.17
CA ILE A 40 -8.15 -0.40 -1.23
C ILE A 40 -8.50 0.20 0.14
N GLN A 41 -9.00 1.44 0.20
CA GLN A 41 -9.36 2.07 1.47
C GLN A 41 -10.48 1.31 2.19
N ALA A 42 -11.48 0.85 1.45
CA ALA A 42 -12.57 0.05 2.01
C ALA A 42 -12.08 -1.33 2.49
N GLY A 43 -11.18 -1.99 1.74
CA GLY A 43 -10.57 -3.27 2.11
C GLY A 43 -9.66 -3.15 3.34
N ARG A 44 -8.87 -2.07 3.46
CA ARG A 44 -8.07 -1.79 4.66
C ARG A 44 -8.95 -1.71 5.91
N LYS A 45 -10.08 -1.01 5.79
CA LYS A 45 -11.06 -0.89 6.88
C LYS A 45 -11.65 -2.26 7.26
N ASP A 46 -12.07 -3.06 6.26
CA ASP A 46 -12.60 -4.40 6.49
C ASP A 46 -11.54 -5.30 7.18
N LEU A 47 -10.26 -5.21 6.80
CA LEU A 47 -9.18 -5.96 7.42
C LEU A 47 -8.94 -5.54 8.88
N LEU A 48 -8.98 -4.25 9.18
CA LEU A 48 -8.89 -3.72 10.54
C LEU A 48 -10.03 -4.20 11.44
N TYR A 49 -11.24 -4.34 10.89
CA TYR A 49 -12.40 -4.87 11.62
C TYR A 49 -12.45 -6.40 11.71
N GLY A 50 -11.42 -7.09 11.21
CA GLY A 50 -11.29 -8.54 11.32
C GLY A 50 -12.12 -9.31 10.29
N ASP A 51 -12.46 -8.71 9.15
CA ASP A 51 -13.10 -9.40 8.03
C ASP A 51 -12.13 -9.54 6.83
N PRO A 52 -11.18 -10.51 6.90
CA PRO A 52 -10.18 -10.71 5.85
C PRO A 52 -10.80 -11.24 4.54
N ASN A 53 -11.96 -11.87 4.57
CA ASN A 53 -12.61 -12.36 3.36
C ASN A 53 -13.20 -11.21 2.55
N ARG A 54 -13.89 -10.29 3.22
CA ARG A 54 -14.44 -9.10 2.61
C ARG A 54 -13.33 -8.16 2.13
N ALA A 55 -12.29 -7.98 2.94
CA ALA A 55 -11.10 -7.23 2.55
C ALA A 55 -10.48 -7.81 1.27
N GLY A 56 -10.28 -9.14 1.21
CA GLY A 56 -9.74 -9.83 0.05
C GLY A 56 -10.56 -9.63 -1.22
N ALA A 57 -11.89 -9.67 -1.13
CA ALA A 57 -12.77 -9.40 -2.27
C ALA A 57 -12.61 -7.97 -2.80
N ARG A 58 -12.43 -6.98 -1.92
CA ARG A 58 -12.18 -5.58 -2.31
C ARG A 58 -10.82 -5.40 -2.94
N PHE A 59 -9.77 -5.94 -2.33
CA PHE A 59 -8.41 -5.86 -2.88
C PHE A 59 -8.28 -6.56 -4.22
N GLN A 60 -9.01 -7.67 -4.41
CA GLN A 60 -9.07 -8.36 -5.71
C GLN A 60 -9.71 -7.46 -6.78
N ARG A 61 -10.83 -6.78 -6.47
CA ARG A 61 -11.42 -5.79 -7.38
C ARG A 61 -10.48 -4.63 -7.68
N ALA A 62 -9.73 -4.14 -6.68
CA ALA A 62 -8.72 -3.12 -6.90
C ALA A 62 -7.62 -3.61 -7.88
N ALA A 63 -7.17 -4.87 -7.75
CA ALA A 63 -6.18 -5.46 -8.62
C ALA A 63 -6.72 -5.74 -10.06
N GLU A 64 -8.02 -5.95 -10.22
CA GLU A 64 -8.68 -6.04 -11.52
C GLU A 64 -8.79 -4.68 -12.21
N LEU A 65 -9.01 -3.60 -11.43
CA LEU A 65 -9.07 -2.23 -11.93
C LEU A 65 -7.68 -1.69 -12.31
N ASP A 66 -6.69 -1.94 -11.46
CA ASP A 66 -5.31 -1.51 -11.66
C ASP A 66 -4.33 -2.52 -11.05
N PRO A 67 -3.85 -3.49 -11.83
CA PRO A 67 -2.94 -4.54 -11.34
C PRO A 67 -1.53 -4.04 -10.99
N ASP A 68 -1.16 -2.85 -11.48
CA ASP A 68 0.12 -2.20 -11.23
C ASP A 68 0.01 -1.06 -10.20
N PHE A 69 -1.17 -0.91 -9.59
CA PHE A 69 -1.39 0.10 -8.57
C PHE A 69 -0.33 0.01 -7.46
N LEU A 70 0.30 1.15 -7.20
CA LEU A 70 1.24 1.35 -6.12
C LEU A 70 0.83 2.59 -5.31
N HIS A 71 0.68 2.40 -4.03
CA HIS A 71 0.39 3.50 -3.12
C HIS A 71 1.69 4.18 -2.69
N TYR A 72 1.99 5.33 -3.30
CA TYR A 72 3.24 6.07 -3.07
C TYR A 72 3.23 7.01 -1.87
N SER A 73 2.07 7.25 -1.26
CA SER A 73 1.91 8.42 -0.39
C SER A 73 2.74 8.38 0.89
N VAL A 74 3.28 7.23 1.26
CA VAL A 74 4.07 7.08 2.48
C VAL A 74 5.10 5.96 2.35
N LEU A 75 4.73 4.71 2.66
CA LEU A 75 5.54 3.52 2.41
C LEU A 75 4.99 2.87 1.14
N PRO A 76 5.82 2.63 0.11
CA PRO A 76 5.35 2.02 -1.12
C PRO A 76 4.66 0.67 -0.87
N GLN A 77 3.42 0.54 -1.31
CA GLN A 77 2.63 -0.69 -1.17
C GLN A 77 1.86 -0.98 -2.44
N GLY A 78 2.15 -2.12 -3.08
CA GLY A 78 1.42 -2.58 -4.26
C GLY A 78 0.07 -3.22 -3.92
N VAL A 79 -0.87 -3.20 -4.87
CA VAL A 79 -2.19 -3.81 -4.71
C VAL A 79 -2.10 -5.29 -4.34
N TRP A 80 -1.12 -6.01 -4.89
CA TRP A 80 -0.92 -7.44 -4.60
C TRP A 80 -0.45 -7.71 -3.17
N THR A 81 0.18 -6.74 -2.51
CA THR A 81 0.47 -6.83 -1.07
C THR A 81 -0.79 -6.80 -0.25
N TYR A 82 -1.75 -5.95 -0.58
CA TYR A 82 -3.06 -5.94 0.09
C TYR A 82 -3.82 -7.25 -0.12
N VAL A 83 -3.85 -7.79 -1.34
CA VAL A 83 -4.45 -9.10 -1.65
C VAL A 83 -3.79 -10.20 -0.81
N GLY A 84 -2.46 -10.25 -0.80
CA GLY A 84 -1.70 -11.25 -0.06
C GLY A 84 -1.90 -11.16 1.45
N ARG A 85 -1.95 -9.97 2.02
CA ARG A 85 -2.24 -9.74 3.45
C ARG A 85 -3.64 -10.23 3.85
N ALA A 86 -4.64 -10.01 3.01
CA ALA A 86 -5.99 -10.52 3.27
C ALA A 86 -6.04 -12.06 3.22
N HIS A 87 -5.38 -12.69 2.27
CA HIS A 87 -5.24 -14.15 2.24
C HIS A 87 -4.47 -14.68 3.45
N TYR A 88 -3.38 -14.02 3.86
CA TYR A 88 -2.60 -14.36 5.04
C TYR A 88 -3.46 -14.31 6.31
N ALA A 89 -4.18 -13.22 6.52
CA ALA A 89 -5.08 -13.03 7.67
C ALA A 89 -6.23 -14.07 7.69
N ALA A 90 -6.67 -14.53 6.50
CA ALA A 90 -7.67 -15.60 6.37
C ALA A 90 -7.07 -17.02 6.53
N GLY A 91 -5.77 -17.15 6.78
CA GLY A 91 -5.09 -18.45 6.89
C GLY A 91 -4.85 -19.17 5.57
N ARG A 92 -5.15 -18.55 4.43
CA ARG A 92 -4.94 -19.12 3.08
C ARG A 92 -3.50 -18.85 2.62
N LEU A 93 -2.56 -19.61 3.22
CA LEU A 93 -1.13 -19.39 3.02
C LEU A 93 -0.63 -19.60 1.58
N PRO A 94 -1.12 -20.60 0.80
CA PRO A 94 -0.72 -20.74 -0.60
C PRO A 94 -1.12 -19.54 -1.46
N GLU A 95 -2.35 -19.03 -1.30
CA GLU A 95 -2.86 -17.89 -2.04
C GLU A 95 -2.16 -16.59 -1.59
N ALA A 96 -1.88 -16.45 -0.28
CA ALA A 96 -1.10 -15.35 0.25
C ALA A 96 0.29 -15.32 -0.38
N ARG A 97 0.98 -16.45 -0.41
CA ARG A 97 2.29 -16.59 -1.05
C ARG A 97 2.24 -16.15 -2.51
N GLN A 98 1.29 -16.69 -3.29
CA GLN A 98 1.18 -16.38 -4.72
C GLN A 98 0.96 -14.87 -4.97
N ALA A 99 0.08 -14.23 -4.20
CA ALA A 99 -0.17 -12.80 -4.32
C ALA A 99 1.05 -11.96 -3.91
N LEU A 100 1.73 -12.34 -2.82
CA LEU A 100 2.90 -11.63 -2.30
C LEU A 100 4.14 -11.81 -3.20
N GLU A 101 4.31 -12.96 -3.84
CA GLU A 101 5.34 -13.16 -4.87
C GLU A 101 5.11 -12.21 -6.07
N ARG A 102 3.85 -12.02 -6.48
CA ARG A 102 3.50 -11.00 -7.51
C ARG A 102 3.83 -9.59 -7.03
N ALA A 103 3.50 -9.25 -5.78
CA ALA A 103 3.77 -7.94 -5.22
C ALA A 103 5.27 -7.59 -5.30
N VAL A 104 6.12 -8.43 -4.74
CA VAL A 104 7.58 -8.19 -4.69
C VAL A 104 8.27 -8.29 -6.04
N THR A 105 7.67 -8.99 -7.00
CA THR A 105 8.19 -9.06 -8.39
C THR A 105 7.87 -7.77 -9.15
N ARG A 106 6.71 -7.15 -8.89
CA ARG A 106 6.30 -5.90 -9.53
C ARG A 106 6.95 -4.68 -8.90
N HIS A 107 7.08 -4.72 -7.58
CA HIS A 107 7.56 -3.59 -6.78
C HIS A 107 8.60 -4.09 -5.77
N ASP A 108 9.87 -4.05 -6.14
CA ASP A 108 10.99 -4.53 -5.32
C ASP A 108 11.21 -3.68 -4.05
N GLN A 109 10.67 -2.47 -4.01
CA GLN A 109 10.67 -1.57 -2.86
C GLN A 109 9.46 -1.74 -1.92
N ASP A 110 8.59 -2.74 -2.17
CA ASP A 110 7.45 -3.04 -1.30
C ASP A 110 7.90 -3.90 -0.10
N ASP A 111 8.40 -3.24 0.93
CA ASP A 111 8.98 -3.90 2.10
C ASP A 111 7.94 -4.58 2.98
N LEU A 112 6.69 -4.08 3.01
CA LEU A 112 5.57 -4.80 3.63
C LEU A 112 5.23 -6.08 2.85
N GLY A 113 5.29 -6.03 1.52
CA GLY A 113 5.15 -7.21 0.67
C GLY A 113 6.22 -8.27 0.97
N LYS A 114 7.47 -7.85 1.13
CA LYS A 114 8.57 -8.76 1.53
C LYS A 114 8.34 -9.38 2.90
N LEU A 115 7.96 -8.56 3.89
CA LEU A 115 7.68 -9.02 5.25
C LEU A 115 6.56 -10.07 5.26
N TYR A 116 5.41 -9.77 4.67
CA TYR A 116 4.28 -10.71 4.64
C TYR A 116 4.56 -11.95 3.79
N LEU A 117 5.35 -11.84 2.71
CA LEU A 117 5.82 -13.03 1.96
C LEU A 117 6.68 -13.93 2.88
N GLY A 118 7.58 -13.34 3.63
CA GLY A 118 8.40 -14.07 4.59
C GLY A 118 7.57 -14.77 5.67
N LEU A 119 6.57 -14.09 6.22
CA LEU A 119 5.65 -14.66 7.20
C LEU A 119 4.83 -15.82 6.61
N ALA A 120 4.31 -15.66 5.38
CA ALA A 120 3.56 -16.71 4.69
C ALA A 120 4.41 -17.94 4.41
N LEU A 121 5.66 -17.77 3.97
CA LEU A 121 6.62 -18.83 3.76
C LEU A 121 6.96 -19.56 5.07
N ALA A 122 7.28 -18.82 6.13
CA ALA A 122 7.66 -19.38 7.43
C ALA A 122 6.51 -20.19 8.05
N ARG A 123 5.27 -19.69 8.01
CA ARG A 123 4.09 -20.41 8.47
C ARG A 123 3.74 -21.61 7.57
N GLY A 124 4.05 -21.51 6.27
CA GLY A 124 3.90 -22.60 5.31
C GLY A 124 4.98 -23.68 5.38
N GLY A 125 5.97 -23.55 6.28
CA GLY A 125 7.04 -24.53 6.53
C GLY A 125 8.37 -24.21 5.82
N ASP A 126 8.43 -23.30 4.85
CA ASP A 126 9.68 -22.84 4.22
C ASP A 126 10.32 -21.73 5.08
N ARG A 127 10.88 -22.16 6.22
CA ARG A 127 11.49 -21.25 7.18
C ARG A 127 12.75 -20.56 6.64
N GLN A 128 13.52 -21.21 5.81
CA GLN A 128 14.75 -20.66 5.28
C GLN A 128 14.50 -19.49 4.33
N SER A 129 13.61 -19.68 3.36
CA SER A 129 13.20 -18.61 2.44
C SER A 129 12.41 -17.52 3.18
N GLY A 130 11.57 -17.93 4.14
CA GLY A 130 10.80 -17.04 4.99
C GLY A 130 11.69 -16.08 5.77
N LEU A 131 12.76 -16.60 6.41
CA LEU A 131 13.69 -15.80 7.19
C LEU A 131 14.32 -14.67 6.37
N LYS A 132 14.83 -15.00 5.18
CA LYS A 132 15.46 -14.01 4.29
C LYS A 132 14.49 -12.89 3.90
N ARG A 133 13.22 -13.23 3.68
CA ARG A 133 12.18 -12.26 3.31
C ARG A 133 11.75 -11.41 4.49
N ILE A 134 11.58 -12.01 5.68
CA ILE A 134 11.29 -11.27 6.94
C ILE A 134 12.41 -10.26 7.21
N GLU A 135 13.67 -10.72 7.20
CA GLU A 135 14.85 -9.85 7.41
C GLU A 135 14.87 -8.68 6.44
N SER A 136 14.71 -8.97 5.13
CA SER A 136 14.73 -7.93 4.10
C SER A 136 13.57 -6.93 4.27
N GLY A 137 12.35 -7.41 4.55
CA GLY A 137 11.19 -6.55 4.76
C GLY A 137 11.32 -5.68 6.01
N MET A 138 11.74 -6.27 7.13
CA MET A 138 11.98 -5.53 8.39
C MET A 138 13.05 -4.47 8.23
N LYS A 139 14.18 -4.82 7.59
CA LYS A 139 15.24 -3.87 7.32
C LYS A 139 14.76 -2.70 6.45
N GLY A 140 14.04 -2.97 5.37
CA GLY A 140 13.49 -1.92 4.50
C GLY A 140 12.52 -1.00 5.24
N ILE A 141 11.61 -1.54 6.06
CA ILE A 141 10.69 -0.75 6.89
C ILE A 141 11.46 0.11 7.90
N HIS A 142 12.47 -0.46 8.58
CA HIS A 142 13.30 0.27 9.53
C HIS A 142 14.06 1.42 8.86
N ASP A 143 14.75 1.13 7.76
CA ASP A 143 15.55 2.12 7.02
C ASP A 143 14.66 3.25 6.49
N TRP A 144 13.44 2.92 6.03
CA TRP A 144 12.45 3.91 5.61
C TRP A 144 11.99 4.80 6.79
N LEU A 145 11.65 4.22 7.95
CA LEU A 145 11.27 4.97 9.15
C LEU A 145 12.39 5.90 9.61
N GLU A 146 13.64 5.42 9.66
CA GLU A 146 14.80 6.23 10.01
C GLU A 146 14.99 7.38 9.00
N TYR A 147 14.88 7.10 7.70
CA TYR A 147 14.99 8.11 6.66
C TYR A 147 13.93 9.22 6.83
N VAL A 148 12.67 8.85 7.01
CA VAL A 148 11.56 9.80 7.12
C VAL A 148 11.70 10.65 8.39
N VAL A 149 12.01 10.03 9.53
CA VAL A 149 12.16 10.74 10.80
C VAL A 149 13.37 11.66 10.80
N TYR A 150 14.49 11.23 10.21
CA TYR A 150 15.71 12.03 10.15
C TYR A 150 15.61 13.20 9.17
N ASN A 151 15.16 12.94 7.94
CA ASN A 151 15.17 13.96 6.88
C ASN A 151 13.96 14.90 6.94
N HIS A 152 12.87 14.47 7.58
CA HIS A 152 11.61 15.22 7.66
C HIS A 152 11.15 15.48 9.11
N GLY A 153 12.08 15.41 10.09
CA GLY A 153 11.76 15.53 11.50
C GLY A 153 11.16 16.87 11.93
N TYR A 154 11.40 17.95 11.16
CA TYR A 154 10.77 19.26 11.38
C TYR A 154 9.45 19.45 10.63
N SER A 155 8.99 18.43 9.89
CA SER A 155 7.75 18.42 9.12
C SER A 155 6.96 17.14 9.42
N PHE A 156 6.45 16.46 8.38
CA PHE A 156 5.64 15.26 8.54
C PHE A 156 6.36 14.06 9.20
N GLY A 157 7.68 13.97 9.10
CA GLY A 157 8.46 12.87 9.68
C GLY A 157 8.35 12.75 11.21
N ARG A 158 8.06 13.86 11.90
CA ARG A 158 7.88 13.87 13.37
C ARG A 158 6.68 13.05 13.85
N PHE A 159 5.72 12.78 12.97
CA PHE A 159 4.51 12.04 13.31
C PHE A 159 4.68 10.54 13.17
N TRP A 160 5.83 10.07 12.58
CA TRP A 160 6.08 8.67 12.32
C TRP A 160 6.83 8.00 13.47
N ASP A 161 6.24 6.94 14.01
CA ASP A 161 6.82 6.14 15.10
C ASP A 161 7.47 7.00 16.22
N PRO A 162 6.74 8.00 16.78
CA PRO A 162 7.32 9.01 17.67
C PRO A 162 7.90 8.41 18.95
N ARG A 163 7.38 7.26 19.39
CA ARG A 163 7.85 6.51 20.55
C ARG A 163 8.90 5.45 20.20
N LYS A 164 9.26 5.31 18.95
CA LYS A 164 10.23 4.34 18.42
C LYS A 164 9.84 2.87 18.68
N GLU A 165 8.57 2.60 18.88
CA GLU A 165 8.09 1.24 19.22
C GLU A 165 8.30 0.27 18.06
N ILE A 166 7.96 0.70 16.83
CA ILE A 166 8.12 -0.12 15.62
C ILE A 166 9.60 -0.36 15.33
N ARG A 167 10.42 0.70 15.33
CA ARG A 167 11.87 0.58 15.09
C ARG A 167 12.57 -0.29 16.14
N SER A 168 12.19 -0.14 17.41
CA SER A 168 12.78 -0.93 18.50
C SER A 168 12.44 -2.42 18.38
N GLU A 169 11.22 -2.74 18.02
CA GLU A 169 10.81 -4.14 17.81
C GLU A 169 11.54 -4.74 16.60
N ILE A 170 11.61 -4.02 15.47
CA ILE A 170 12.38 -4.47 14.30
C ILE A 170 13.86 -4.70 14.65
N GLN A 171 14.49 -3.81 15.41
CA GLN A 171 15.88 -3.99 15.84
C GLN A 171 16.06 -5.24 16.70
N SER A 172 15.11 -5.51 17.61
CA SER A 172 15.10 -6.75 18.42
C SER A 172 15.00 -8.00 17.55
N ASP A 173 14.13 -7.98 16.54
CA ASP A 173 13.98 -9.10 15.61
C ASP A 173 15.20 -9.32 14.73
N LEU A 174 15.78 -8.25 14.18
CA LEU A 174 17.01 -8.32 13.39
C LEU A 174 18.18 -8.87 14.21
N ALA A 175 18.26 -8.50 15.50
CA ALA A 175 19.24 -9.06 16.42
C ALA A 175 19.01 -10.56 16.67
N MET A 176 17.75 -10.98 16.82
CA MET A 176 17.37 -12.40 16.96
C MET A 176 17.71 -13.19 15.69
N ILE A 177 17.43 -12.65 14.50
CA ILE A 177 17.75 -13.27 13.20
C ILE A 177 19.27 -13.47 13.04
N SER A 178 20.05 -12.49 13.48
CA SER A 178 21.52 -12.58 13.45
C SER A 178 22.09 -13.56 14.48
N GLY A 179 21.29 -13.99 15.43
CA GLY A 179 21.66 -14.94 16.48
C GLY A 179 21.73 -16.38 15.98
N LYS A 180 22.23 -17.28 16.85
CA LYS A 180 22.34 -18.71 16.52
C LYS A 180 21.00 -19.48 16.68
N GLN A 181 20.08 -18.94 17.43
CA GLN A 181 18.79 -19.58 17.73
C GLN A 181 17.65 -18.60 17.45
N ILE A 182 16.73 -19.02 16.61
CA ILE A 182 15.57 -18.23 16.22
C ILE A 182 14.32 -18.77 16.92
N ASP A 183 13.69 -17.94 17.71
CA ASP A 183 12.34 -18.21 18.22
C ASP A 183 11.33 -17.86 17.12
N TRP A 184 10.91 -18.87 16.37
CA TRP A 184 9.97 -18.72 15.25
C TRP A 184 8.60 -18.22 15.66
N GLN A 185 8.11 -18.61 16.83
CA GLN A 185 6.81 -18.17 17.32
C GLN A 185 6.86 -16.66 17.61
N LYS A 186 7.91 -16.23 18.31
CA LYS A 186 8.13 -14.81 18.60
C LYS A 186 8.34 -14.01 17.32
N LEU A 187 9.21 -14.46 16.41
CA LEU A 187 9.52 -13.74 15.18
C LEU A 187 8.29 -13.56 14.28
N ILE A 188 7.43 -14.59 14.15
CA ILE A 188 6.19 -14.49 13.39
C ILE A 188 5.23 -13.52 14.04
N ALA A 189 5.01 -13.63 15.36
CA ALA A 189 4.11 -12.74 16.08
C ALA A 189 4.56 -11.27 16.03
N SER A 190 5.85 -11.02 16.17
CA SER A 190 6.44 -9.69 16.05
C SER A 190 6.30 -9.14 14.63
N GLY A 191 6.60 -9.94 13.60
CA GLY A 191 6.42 -9.52 12.21
C GLY A 191 4.97 -9.19 11.86
N GLU A 192 4.01 -9.96 12.37
CA GLU A 192 2.57 -9.66 12.25
C GLU A 192 2.22 -8.34 12.95
N TRP A 193 2.77 -8.11 14.14
CA TRP A 193 2.59 -6.87 14.90
C TRP A 193 3.19 -5.67 14.14
N VAL A 194 4.43 -5.77 13.67
CA VAL A 194 5.08 -4.72 12.86
C VAL A 194 4.23 -4.36 11.65
N GLY A 195 3.76 -5.36 10.88
CA GLY A 195 2.92 -5.13 9.72
C GLY A 195 1.59 -4.44 10.04
N LYS A 196 0.98 -4.78 11.18
CA LYS A 196 -0.24 -4.13 11.67
C LYS A 196 0.04 -2.70 12.13
N GLN A 197 1.10 -2.50 12.92
CA GLN A 197 1.46 -1.17 13.42
C GLN A 197 1.80 -0.21 12.29
N MET A 198 2.50 -0.65 11.25
CA MET A 198 2.76 0.17 10.07
C MET A 198 1.47 0.62 9.39
N GLU A 199 0.46 -0.23 9.31
CA GLU A 199 -0.85 0.14 8.74
C GLU A 199 -1.59 1.18 9.59
N GLU A 200 -1.58 1.01 10.91
CA GLU A 200 -2.18 1.97 11.87
C GLU A 200 -1.41 3.30 11.87
N GLU A 201 -0.08 3.23 11.75
CA GLU A 201 0.81 4.40 11.73
C GLU A 201 0.57 5.27 10.48
N ILE A 202 0.36 4.65 9.32
CA ILE A 202 -0.01 5.37 8.10
C ILE A 202 -1.25 6.24 8.32
N ASP A 203 -2.28 5.72 8.97
CA ASP A 203 -3.51 6.47 9.20
C ASP A 203 -3.35 7.52 10.31
N ARG A 204 -2.53 7.24 11.33
CA ARG A 204 -2.23 8.17 12.43
C ARG A 204 -1.43 9.36 11.94
N ALA A 205 -0.30 9.10 11.29
CA ALA A 205 0.60 10.15 10.81
C ALA A 205 -0.11 11.11 9.85
N ARG A 206 -0.97 10.59 8.96
CA ARG A 206 -1.77 11.43 8.06
C ARG A 206 -2.77 12.33 8.78
N ARG A 207 -3.43 11.82 9.84
CA ARG A 207 -4.35 12.65 10.63
C ARG A 207 -3.60 13.77 11.35
N ASP A 208 -2.47 13.42 11.97
CA ASP A 208 -1.68 14.37 12.74
C ASP A 208 -1.07 15.45 11.83
N GLU A 209 -0.60 15.08 10.64
CA GLU A 209 -0.14 16.01 9.61
C GLU A 209 -1.25 16.96 9.15
N THR A 210 -2.46 16.44 8.93
CA THR A 210 -3.62 17.25 8.52
C THR A 210 -4.00 18.24 9.61
N VAL A 211 -4.07 17.82 10.86
CA VAL A 211 -4.40 18.69 12.00
C VAL A 211 -3.35 19.80 12.16
N ASP A 212 -2.07 19.47 11.99
CA ASP A 212 -0.98 20.45 12.10
C ASP A 212 -1.05 21.51 11.00
N MET A 213 -1.33 21.12 9.76
CA MET A 213 -1.50 22.06 8.64
C MET A 213 -2.66 23.04 8.87
N PHE A 214 -3.79 22.59 9.43
CA PHE A 214 -4.91 23.48 9.77
C PHE A 214 -4.54 24.45 10.87
N ARG A 215 -3.84 24.02 11.91
CA ARG A 215 -3.41 24.88 13.02
C ARG A 215 -2.45 25.99 12.58
N ASP A 216 -1.52 25.68 11.67
CA ASP A 216 -0.57 26.66 11.12
C ASP A 216 -1.26 27.64 10.16
N GLY A 217 -2.36 27.24 9.51
CA GLY A 217 -3.21 28.11 8.66
C GLY A 217 -3.96 29.17 9.48
N GLU A 218 -4.55 28.79 10.62
CA GLU A 218 -5.27 29.73 11.50
C GLU A 218 -4.34 30.75 12.17
N GLY A 219 -3.07 30.42 12.41
CA GLY A 219 -2.10 31.33 13.01
C GLY A 219 -1.59 32.45 12.08
N ARG A 220 -1.81 32.34 10.76
CA ARG A 220 -1.38 33.34 9.77
C ARG A 220 -2.40 34.46 9.52
N ASP A 221 -3.67 34.19 9.73
CA ASP A 221 -4.74 35.19 9.51
C ASP A 221 -5.00 36.10 10.71
N GLY A 222 -4.30 35.91 11.81
CA GLY A 222 -4.52 36.63 13.08
C GLY A 222 -3.50 37.71 13.45
N ARG A 223 -2.74 38.31 12.51
CA ARG A 223 -1.92 39.50 12.81
C ARG A 223 -2.47 40.71 12.07
N PRO A 224 -2.84 41.77 12.85
CA PRO A 224 -3.20 43.08 12.30
C PRO A 224 -2.02 43.78 11.66
#